data_a8c36cfa6e5759ef1a64da11e11fc5f0
#
_entry.id   a8c36cfa6e5759ef1a64da11e11fc5f0
#
_cell.length_a   1.000
_cell.length_b   1.000
_cell.length_c   1.000
_cell.angle_alpha   90.00
_cell.angle_beta   90.00
_cell.angle_gamma   90.00
#
_symmetry.space_group_name_H-M   'P 1'
#
loop_
_entity.id
_entity.type
_entity.pdbx_description
1 polymer ?
#
loop_
_entity_poly.entity_id
_entity_poly.type
_entity_poly.pdbx_seq_one_letter_code
_entity_poly.pdbx_strand_id
1 'polypeptide(L)'
;MSIEAKLQEFSRVAADPNGQLNAFKAEGKKVVGVLPYYAPEELVYAAGLVPMGIWGSNNKTISRAKEYCATFYCTIAQLALEMLLDGTMDKLDGIITPTICDTLRPMSQNFRVAMGDKLPVIFLAHPQNRFDSYGL
;
A
#
# COMPACT_ATOMS: atom_id res chain seq x y z
N MET A 1 -26.70 9.09 -12.81
CA MET A 1 -25.32 9.58 -13.04
C MET A 1 -24.84 8.97 -14.35
N SER A 2 -24.39 9.78 -15.32
CA SER A 2 -23.93 9.27 -16.62
C SER A 2 -22.58 8.54 -16.49
N ILE A 3 -22.19 7.78 -17.52
CA ILE A 3 -20.90 7.10 -17.57
C ILE A 3 -19.77 8.12 -17.55
N GLU A 4 -19.91 9.22 -18.28
CA GLU A 4 -18.94 10.30 -18.34
C GLU A 4 -18.68 10.91 -16.95
N ALA A 5 -19.74 11.15 -16.16
CA ALA A 5 -19.61 11.68 -14.82
C ALA A 5 -18.88 10.71 -13.88
N LYS A 6 -19.11 9.38 -14.02
CA LYS A 6 -18.36 8.37 -13.26
C LYS A 6 -16.90 8.31 -13.65
N LEU A 7 -16.59 8.38 -14.96
CA LEU A 7 -15.21 8.39 -15.44
C LEU A 7 -14.46 9.64 -14.98
N GLN A 8 -15.10 10.80 -14.99
CA GLN A 8 -14.51 12.04 -14.45
C GLN A 8 -14.23 11.91 -12.95
N GLU A 9 -15.15 11.33 -12.19
CA GLU A 9 -14.96 11.09 -10.76
C GLU A 9 -13.79 10.14 -10.50
N PHE A 10 -13.69 9.03 -11.21
CA PHE A 10 -12.54 8.10 -11.10
C PHE A 10 -11.23 8.79 -11.46
N SER A 11 -11.20 9.57 -12.54
CA SER A 11 -10.01 10.31 -12.93
C SER A 11 -9.59 11.32 -11.86
N ARG A 12 -10.54 12.02 -11.26
CA ARG A 12 -10.30 12.97 -10.17
C ARG A 12 -9.71 12.28 -8.94
N VAL A 13 -10.28 11.16 -8.53
CA VAL A 13 -9.80 10.39 -7.38
C VAL A 13 -8.40 9.82 -7.63
N ALA A 14 -8.18 9.26 -8.82
CA ALA A 14 -6.89 8.68 -9.19
C ALA A 14 -5.77 9.71 -9.35
N ALA A 15 -6.12 10.96 -9.70
CA ALA A 15 -5.14 12.03 -9.88
C ALA A 15 -4.57 12.57 -8.55
N ASP A 16 -5.30 12.43 -7.44
CA ASP A 16 -4.90 12.94 -6.13
C ASP A 16 -5.15 11.93 -4.99
N PRO A 17 -4.35 10.87 -4.90
CA PRO A 17 -4.47 9.89 -3.82
C PRO A 17 -4.19 10.50 -2.45
N ASN A 18 -3.32 11.50 -2.35
CA ASN A 18 -3.03 12.19 -1.09
C ASN A 18 -4.22 13.04 -0.62
N GLY A 19 -4.93 13.68 -1.55
CA GLY A 19 -6.20 14.36 -1.23
C GLY A 19 -7.26 13.41 -0.69
N GLN A 20 -7.35 12.19 -1.22
CA GLN A 20 -8.25 11.15 -0.70
C GLN A 20 -7.85 10.74 0.73
N LEU A 21 -6.56 10.50 0.98
CA LEU A 21 -6.05 10.20 2.31
C LEU A 21 -6.40 11.31 3.30
N ASN A 22 -6.14 12.55 2.92
CA ASN A 22 -6.47 13.73 3.76
C ASN A 22 -7.96 13.85 4.05
N ALA A 23 -8.83 13.59 3.09
CA ALA A 23 -10.27 13.60 3.26
C ALA A 23 -10.73 12.56 4.30
N PHE A 24 -10.26 11.32 4.19
CA PHE A 24 -10.56 10.28 5.18
C PHE A 24 -10.04 10.63 6.58
N LYS A 25 -8.85 11.20 6.67
CA LYS A 25 -8.29 11.65 7.96
C LYS A 25 -9.10 12.79 8.57
N ALA A 26 -9.61 13.72 7.75
CA ALA A 26 -10.49 14.79 8.21
C ALA A 26 -11.83 14.29 8.75
N GLU A 27 -12.32 13.15 8.24
CA GLU A 27 -13.49 12.44 8.77
C GLU A 27 -13.18 11.60 10.03
N GLY A 28 -11.96 11.65 10.54
CA GLY A 28 -11.54 10.87 11.71
C GLY A 28 -11.31 9.37 11.42
N LYS A 29 -11.30 8.98 10.16
CA LYS A 29 -11.09 7.58 9.77
C LYS A 29 -9.64 7.17 9.89
N LYS A 30 -9.41 5.91 10.21
CA LYS A 30 -8.11 5.26 10.11
C LYS A 30 -7.94 4.63 8.74
N VAL A 31 -6.80 4.86 8.11
CA VAL A 31 -6.51 4.43 6.73
C VAL A 31 -5.32 3.47 6.73
N VAL A 32 -5.53 2.30 6.18
CA VAL A 32 -4.49 1.26 6.05
C VAL A 32 -4.09 1.15 4.58
N GLY A 33 -2.81 1.39 4.31
CA GLY A 33 -2.23 1.16 2.99
C GLY A 33 -2.18 -0.32 2.66
N VAL A 34 -2.63 -0.70 1.48
CA VAL A 34 -2.56 -2.08 0.99
C VAL A 34 -1.64 -2.11 -0.22
N LEU A 35 -0.59 -2.93 -0.16
CA LEU A 35 0.28 -3.16 -1.30
C LEU A 35 -0.37 -4.14 -2.28
N PRO A 36 -0.06 -4.00 -3.58
CA PRO A 36 -0.93 -4.43 -4.65
C PRO A 36 -1.32 -5.90 -4.56
N TYR A 37 -2.58 -6.16 -4.87
CA TYR A 37 -3.26 -7.45 -5.03
C TYR A 37 -3.20 -8.42 -3.82
N TYR A 38 -4.32 -9.03 -3.55
CA TYR A 38 -4.50 -10.06 -2.53
C TYR A 38 -4.21 -9.65 -1.08
N ALA A 39 -4.06 -8.35 -0.80
CA ALA A 39 -4.28 -7.89 0.56
C ALA A 39 -5.80 -7.99 0.85
N PRO A 40 -6.22 -8.52 2.00
CA PRO A 40 -7.64 -8.73 2.29
C PRO A 40 -8.30 -7.40 2.67
N GLU A 41 -8.60 -6.58 1.67
CA GLU A 41 -9.25 -5.27 1.86
C GLU A 41 -10.59 -5.41 2.60
N GLU A 42 -11.27 -6.54 2.41
CA GLU A 42 -12.53 -6.87 3.06
C GLU A 42 -12.38 -6.95 4.58
N LEU A 43 -11.27 -7.50 5.07
CA LEU A 43 -10.99 -7.55 6.51
C LEU A 43 -10.67 -6.18 7.08
N VAL A 44 -9.93 -5.35 6.32
CA VAL A 44 -9.65 -3.96 6.69
C VAL A 44 -10.95 -3.19 6.81
N TYR A 45 -11.83 -3.33 5.82
CA TYR A 45 -13.14 -2.68 5.81
C TYR A 45 -14.04 -3.18 6.94
N ALA A 46 -14.10 -4.48 7.15
CA ALA A 46 -14.90 -5.10 8.24
C ALA A 46 -14.43 -4.66 9.63
N ALA A 47 -13.15 -4.32 9.77
CA ALA A 47 -12.60 -3.74 11.01
C ALA A 47 -12.94 -2.25 11.19
N GLY A 48 -13.73 -1.64 10.31
CA GLY A 48 -14.07 -0.22 10.35
C GLY A 48 -12.95 0.71 9.88
N LEU A 49 -11.94 0.17 9.20
CA LEU A 49 -10.81 0.91 8.65
C LEU A 49 -11.03 1.14 7.14
N VAL A 50 -10.31 2.10 6.58
CA VAL A 50 -10.33 2.37 5.14
C VAL A 50 -9.13 1.73 4.47
N PRO A 51 -9.30 0.75 3.58
CA PRO A 51 -8.20 0.23 2.77
C PRO A 51 -7.87 1.24 1.66
N MET A 52 -6.59 1.50 1.45
CA MET A 52 -6.10 2.39 0.40
C MET A 52 -4.94 1.74 -0.35
N GLY A 53 -5.10 1.53 -1.65
CA GLY A 53 -4.05 0.95 -2.49
C GLY A 53 -2.82 1.86 -2.60
N ILE A 54 -1.64 1.30 -2.39
CA ILE A 54 -0.36 1.98 -2.60
C ILE A 54 0.30 1.41 -3.85
N TRP A 55 0.26 2.17 -4.96
CA TRP A 55 0.73 1.69 -6.27
C TRP A 55 1.94 2.44 -6.80
N GLY A 56 2.36 3.51 -6.13
CA GLY A 56 3.35 4.43 -6.63
C GLY A 56 2.75 5.63 -7.37
N SER A 57 3.59 6.40 -8.01
CA SER A 57 3.21 7.59 -8.76
C SER A 57 4.14 7.80 -9.94
N ASN A 58 3.60 8.16 -11.10
CA ASN A 58 4.39 8.42 -12.32
C ASN A 58 5.31 9.65 -12.19
N ASN A 59 5.03 10.55 -11.26
CA ASN A 59 5.76 11.81 -11.09
C ASN A 59 6.80 11.77 -9.96
N LYS A 60 7.13 10.58 -9.45
CA LYS A 60 8.08 10.41 -8.35
C LYS A 60 9.39 9.79 -8.81
N THR A 61 10.49 10.36 -8.34
CA THR A 61 11.83 9.79 -8.52
C THR A 61 12.17 8.94 -7.30
N ILE A 62 12.69 7.74 -7.54
CA ILE A 62 13.16 6.84 -6.48
C ILE A 62 14.55 7.29 -6.05
N SER A 63 14.68 7.74 -4.81
CA SER A 63 15.96 8.20 -4.21
C SER A 63 16.21 7.57 -2.86
N ARG A 64 15.38 7.84 -1.85
CA ARG A 64 15.49 7.35 -0.48
C ARG A 64 15.26 5.84 -0.37
N ALA A 65 14.32 5.31 -1.14
CA ALA A 65 14.04 3.89 -1.14
C ALA A 65 15.26 3.04 -1.51
N LYS A 66 16.21 3.59 -2.28
CA LYS A 66 17.46 2.90 -2.65
C LYS A 66 18.39 2.61 -1.47
N GLU A 67 18.19 3.29 -0.35
CA GLU A 67 18.94 3.01 0.88
C GLU A 67 18.47 1.73 1.57
N TYR A 68 17.25 1.29 1.27
CA TYR A 68 16.59 0.16 1.92
C TYR A 68 16.38 -1.04 1.00
N CYS A 69 16.45 -0.86 -0.32
CA CYS A 69 16.18 -1.94 -1.26
C CYS A 69 17.14 -1.93 -2.45
N ALA A 70 17.39 -3.11 -2.98
CA ALA A 70 18.24 -3.28 -4.15
C ALA A 70 17.59 -2.66 -5.40
N THR A 71 18.43 -2.16 -6.31
CA THR A 71 18.02 -1.45 -7.52
C THR A 71 17.20 -2.30 -8.49
N PHE A 72 17.35 -3.63 -8.43
CA PHE A 72 16.60 -4.57 -9.27
C PHE A 72 15.20 -4.91 -8.73
N TYR A 73 14.82 -4.39 -7.57
CA TYR A 73 13.48 -4.59 -7.05
C TYR A 73 12.43 -3.91 -7.93
N CYS A 74 11.21 -4.45 -7.91
CA CYS A 74 10.08 -3.91 -8.64
C CYS A 74 9.88 -2.42 -8.36
N THR A 75 9.76 -1.61 -9.42
CA THR A 75 9.58 -0.16 -9.32
C THR A 75 8.36 0.24 -8.49
N ILE A 76 7.26 -0.51 -8.57
CA ILE A 76 6.05 -0.24 -7.76
C ILE A 76 6.38 -0.33 -6.27
N ALA A 77 7.10 -1.37 -5.86
CA ALA A 77 7.47 -1.55 -4.46
C ALA A 77 8.46 -0.47 -3.97
N GLN A 78 9.42 -0.09 -4.82
CA GLN A 78 10.34 1.01 -4.53
C GLN A 78 9.62 2.36 -4.42
N LEU A 79 8.68 2.65 -5.34
CA LEU A 79 7.88 3.88 -5.30
C LEU A 79 6.96 3.92 -4.07
N ALA A 80 6.36 2.79 -3.69
CA ALA A 80 5.57 2.71 -2.47
C ALA A 80 6.41 3.09 -1.23
N LEU A 81 7.63 2.56 -1.13
CA LEU A 81 8.56 2.93 -0.05
C LEU A 81 8.97 4.40 -0.13
N GLU A 82 9.27 4.91 -1.32
CA GLU A 82 9.61 6.32 -1.52
C GLU A 82 8.51 7.24 -1.01
N MET A 83 7.24 6.94 -1.35
CA MET A 83 6.08 7.73 -0.92
C MET A 83 5.87 7.73 0.59
N LEU A 84 6.28 6.67 1.28
CA LEU A 84 6.28 6.63 2.74
C LEU A 84 7.42 7.47 3.33
N LEU A 85 8.61 7.42 2.72
CA LEU A 85 9.80 8.10 3.20
C LEU A 85 9.80 9.61 2.92
N ASP A 86 9.17 10.04 1.83
CA ASP A 86 9.09 11.45 1.45
C ASP A 86 7.91 12.20 2.10
N GLY A 87 7.08 11.49 2.88
CA GLY A 87 5.94 12.07 3.58
C GLY A 87 4.65 12.13 2.77
N THR A 88 4.64 11.68 1.51
CA THR A 88 3.41 11.67 0.69
C THR A 88 2.30 10.82 1.33
N MET A 89 2.68 9.73 2.01
CA MET A 89 1.76 8.79 2.67
C MET A 89 2.00 8.68 4.18
N ASP A 90 2.50 9.75 4.80
CA ASP A 90 2.85 9.79 6.24
C ASP A 90 1.63 9.69 7.18
N LYS A 91 0.43 9.94 6.65
CA LYS A 91 -0.84 9.90 7.41
C LYS A 91 -1.52 8.53 7.45
N LEU A 92 -0.93 7.51 6.83
CA LEU A 92 -1.41 6.15 6.97
C LEU A 92 -1.29 5.67 8.42
N ASP A 93 -2.23 4.86 8.87
CA ASP A 93 -2.22 4.25 10.21
C ASP A 93 -1.57 2.85 10.23
N GLY A 94 -1.24 2.31 9.08
CA GLY A 94 -0.56 1.03 8.90
C GLY A 94 -0.47 0.64 7.45
N ILE A 95 0.31 -0.39 7.14
CA ILE A 95 0.37 -1.01 5.81
C ILE A 95 0.29 -2.52 5.89
N ILE A 96 -0.32 -3.12 4.88
CA ILE A 96 -0.38 -4.58 4.68
C ILE A 96 0.37 -4.93 3.41
N THR A 97 1.30 -5.87 3.53
CA THR A 97 2.10 -6.40 2.41
C THR A 97 1.83 -7.90 2.26
N PRO A 98 1.21 -8.36 1.18
CA PRO A 98 0.98 -9.78 0.93
C PRO A 98 2.19 -10.48 0.27
N THR A 99 2.24 -11.81 0.35
CA THR A 99 3.21 -12.62 -0.39
C THR A 99 2.76 -12.92 -1.81
N ILE A 100 2.68 -11.90 -2.65
CA ILE A 100 2.28 -12.12 -4.04
C ILE A 100 3.45 -12.46 -4.95
N CYS A 101 4.64 -11.96 -4.63
CA CYS A 101 5.85 -12.15 -5.43
C CYS A 101 7.10 -12.13 -4.57
N ASP A 102 8.22 -12.55 -5.17
CA ASP A 102 9.52 -12.60 -4.48
C ASP A 102 10.04 -11.22 -4.05
N THR A 103 9.60 -10.14 -4.69
CA THR A 103 9.95 -8.78 -4.27
C THR A 103 9.24 -8.37 -2.99
N LEU A 104 7.94 -8.64 -2.85
CA LEU A 104 7.17 -8.16 -1.69
C LEU A 104 7.54 -8.85 -0.39
N ARG A 105 8.04 -10.07 -0.46
CA ARG A 105 8.50 -10.81 0.73
C ARG A 105 9.65 -10.07 1.46
N PRO A 106 10.79 -9.78 0.83
CA PRO A 106 11.84 -8.97 1.47
C PRO A 106 11.44 -7.51 1.65
N MET A 107 10.64 -6.92 0.76
CA MET A 107 10.18 -5.55 0.90
C MET A 107 9.37 -5.31 2.18
N SER A 108 8.65 -6.32 2.68
CA SER A 108 7.94 -6.20 3.96
C SER A 108 8.89 -5.90 5.12
N GLN A 109 10.09 -6.47 5.10
CA GLN A 109 11.13 -6.19 6.09
C GLN A 109 11.76 -4.82 5.85
N ASN A 110 11.99 -4.44 4.60
CA ASN A 110 12.51 -3.13 4.25
C ASN A 110 11.56 -2.01 4.71
N PHE A 111 10.25 -2.19 4.52
CA PHE A 111 9.24 -1.26 5.08
C PHE A 111 9.34 -1.18 6.61
N ARG A 112 9.46 -2.30 7.31
CA ARG A 112 9.60 -2.30 8.77
C ARG A 112 10.85 -1.54 9.23
N VAL A 113 11.98 -1.80 8.59
CA VAL A 113 13.25 -1.12 8.91
C VAL A 113 13.16 0.37 8.62
N ALA A 114 12.63 0.74 7.46
CA ALA A 114 12.53 2.14 7.02
C ALA A 114 11.55 2.96 7.87
N MET A 115 10.43 2.36 8.28
CA MET A 115 9.37 3.05 9.03
C MET A 115 9.56 2.94 10.54
N GLY A 116 10.25 1.92 11.03
CA GLY A 116 10.44 1.69 12.47
C GLY A 116 9.09 1.65 13.19
N ASP A 117 9.02 2.31 14.36
CA ASP A 117 7.80 2.37 15.16
C ASP A 117 6.76 3.40 14.67
N LYS A 118 7.07 4.14 13.59
CA LYS A 118 6.18 5.20 13.09
C LYS A 118 4.95 4.64 12.37
N LEU A 119 5.09 3.49 11.73
CA LEU A 119 4.03 2.90 10.92
C LEU A 119 4.02 1.38 11.07
N PRO A 120 2.95 0.78 11.62
CA PRO A 120 2.79 -0.67 11.68
C PRO A 120 2.82 -1.30 10.29
N VAL A 121 3.67 -2.31 10.10
CA VAL A 121 3.78 -3.08 8.86
C VAL A 121 3.35 -4.51 9.11
N ILE A 122 2.25 -4.91 8.52
CA ILE A 122 1.70 -6.26 8.59
C ILE A 122 2.11 -7.02 7.34
N PHE A 123 2.80 -8.13 7.51
CA PHE A 123 3.12 -9.05 6.44
C PHE A 123 2.12 -10.22 6.46
N LEU A 124 1.40 -10.39 5.36
CA LEU A 124 0.45 -11.47 5.17
C LEU A 124 1.05 -12.55 4.28
N ALA A 125 1.38 -13.69 4.88
CA ALA A 125 1.83 -14.84 4.13
C ALA A 125 0.62 -15.63 3.61
N HIS A 126 0.43 -15.64 2.29
CA HIS A 126 -0.57 -16.49 1.65
C HIS A 126 -0.08 -17.94 1.59
N PRO A 127 -0.99 -18.91 1.73
CA PRO A 127 -0.67 -20.30 1.48
C PRO A 127 -0.15 -20.50 0.06
N GLN A 128 1.03 -21.09 -0.08
CA GLN A 128 1.66 -21.36 -1.38
C GLN A 128 1.35 -22.78 -1.88
N ASN A 129 0.76 -23.60 -1.02
CA ASN A 129 0.48 -25.00 -1.31
C ASN A 129 -0.98 -25.16 -1.77
N ARG A 130 -1.17 -25.97 -2.82
CA ARG A 130 -2.49 -26.29 -3.39
C ARG A 130 -3.15 -27.52 -2.74
N PHE A 131 -2.45 -28.19 -1.83
CA PHE A 131 -3.01 -29.35 -1.13
C PHE A 131 -3.69 -28.91 0.16
N ASP A 132 -4.95 -29.32 0.35
CA ASP A 132 -5.78 -28.94 1.48
C ASP A 132 -5.13 -29.24 2.84
N SER A 133 -4.30 -30.31 2.92
CA SER A 133 -3.60 -30.68 4.15
C SER A 133 -2.52 -29.68 4.60
N TYR A 134 -2.09 -28.77 3.74
CA TYR A 134 -1.03 -27.79 4.01
C TYR A 134 -1.41 -26.35 3.67
N GLY A 135 -2.52 -26.15 2.98
CA GLY A 135 -2.94 -24.84 2.44
C GLY A 135 -3.95 -24.10 3.31
N LEU A 136 -4.39 -24.71 4.39
CA LEU A 136 -5.36 -24.14 5.32
C LEU A 136 -4.70 -23.78 6.65
#